data_cac07c8058c637f695d6b6a73cd72ed7
#
_entry.id   cac07c8058c637f695d6b6a73cd72ed7
#
_cell.length_a   1.000
_cell.length_b   1.000
_cell.length_c   1.000
_cell.angle_alpha   90.00
_cell.angle_beta   90.00
_cell.angle_gamma   90.00
#
_symmetry.space_group_name_H-M   'P 1'
#
loop_
_entity.id
_entity.type
_entity.pdbx_description
1 polymer ?
#
loop_
_entity_poly.entity_id
_entity_poly.type
_entity_poly.pdbx_seq_one_letter_code
_entity_poly.pdbx_strand_id
1 'polypeptide(L)'
;MSAPTPRSEQASLPDYQNQHKKRLSWMPWLYFSLKEKHLVWAKPWQDEIQATLCSLETVNIGEHCFIAPEAQLFAEPNRDIRMGNRCMIAADCFLHGPITLGDEVAINHGCSFDGGRVGIQIGSQTRIANNVTLYAFNHGMAPDTPIYQQAANSKGIVIGKDVWIGAQAGIVDGVTIGDHAVVGMGSIVTKDVPDWAIVAGNPAKVIGDRRDKS
;
A
#
# COMPACT_ATOMS: atom_id res chain seq x y z
N MET A 1 -41.95 -26.25 8.23
CA MET A 1 -40.67 -26.44 7.58
C MET A 1 -40.74 -25.76 6.21
N SER A 2 -40.19 -24.55 6.08
CA SER A 2 -40.22 -23.82 4.80
C SER A 2 -39.19 -24.46 3.89
N ALA A 3 -39.59 -24.76 2.63
CA ALA A 3 -38.68 -25.27 1.60
C ALA A 3 -37.54 -24.25 1.35
N PRO A 4 -36.30 -24.71 1.11
CA PRO A 4 -35.24 -23.81 0.77
C PRO A 4 -35.54 -23.08 -0.52
N THR A 5 -35.43 -21.77 -0.52
CA THR A 5 -35.57 -20.93 -1.71
C THR A 5 -34.65 -21.48 -2.81
N PRO A 6 -35.15 -21.69 -4.05
CA PRO A 6 -34.33 -22.17 -5.14
C PRO A 6 -33.16 -21.19 -5.36
N ARG A 7 -31.93 -21.71 -5.46
CA ARG A 7 -30.78 -20.93 -5.88
C ARG A 7 -31.10 -20.30 -7.21
N SER A 8 -31.24 -18.97 -7.21
CA SER A 8 -31.45 -18.21 -8.42
C SER A 8 -30.40 -18.58 -9.47
N GLU A 9 -30.81 -18.57 -10.72
CA GLU A 9 -30.13 -18.80 -11.98
C GLU A 9 -28.58 -18.87 -11.85
N GLN A 10 -28.01 -19.99 -12.33
CA GLN A 10 -26.57 -20.21 -12.26
C GLN A 10 -25.84 -19.04 -12.96
N ALA A 11 -25.04 -18.29 -12.19
CA ALA A 11 -24.26 -17.21 -12.74
C ALA A 11 -23.44 -17.67 -13.95
N SER A 12 -23.40 -16.86 -14.99
CA SER A 12 -22.66 -17.16 -16.22
C SER A 12 -21.13 -17.19 -15.97
N LEU A 13 -20.36 -17.80 -16.88
CA LEU A 13 -18.90 -17.78 -16.82
C LEU A 13 -18.32 -16.35 -16.70
N PRO A 14 -18.79 -15.34 -17.45
CA PRO A 14 -18.38 -13.95 -17.29
C PRO A 14 -18.67 -13.40 -15.88
N ASP A 15 -19.80 -13.75 -15.26
CA ASP A 15 -20.14 -13.29 -13.92
C ASP A 15 -19.20 -13.86 -12.86
N TYR A 16 -18.86 -15.14 -12.97
CA TYR A 16 -17.85 -15.77 -12.11
C TYR A 16 -16.48 -15.13 -12.27
N GLN A 17 -16.07 -14.82 -13.49
CA GLN A 17 -14.80 -14.17 -13.77
C GLN A 17 -14.76 -12.75 -13.19
N ASN A 18 -15.82 -11.97 -13.37
CA ASN A 18 -15.93 -10.62 -12.81
C ASN A 18 -15.91 -10.64 -11.28
N GLN A 19 -16.63 -11.57 -10.66
CA GLN A 19 -16.61 -11.74 -9.21
C GLN A 19 -15.22 -12.18 -8.72
N HIS A 20 -14.49 -12.97 -9.52
CA HIS A 20 -13.13 -13.37 -9.20
C HIS A 20 -12.18 -12.18 -9.30
N LYS A 21 -12.27 -11.34 -10.32
CA LYS A 21 -11.51 -10.08 -10.45
C LYS A 21 -11.73 -9.19 -9.22
N LYS A 22 -12.98 -8.97 -8.80
CA LYS A 22 -13.28 -8.22 -7.55
C LYS A 22 -12.61 -8.84 -6.33
N ARG A 23 -12.63 -10.17 -6.22
CA ARG A 23 -11.97 -10.86 -5.11
C ARG A 23 -10.45 -10.65 -5.13
N LEU A 24 -9.83 -10.66 -6.30
CA LEU A 24 -8.39 -10.36 -6.44
C LEU A 24 -8.08 -8.91 -6.08
N SER A 25 -8.92 -7.95 -6.45
CA SER A 25 -8.74 -6.54 -6.08
C SER A 25 -8.68 -6.32 -4.56
N TRP A 26 -9.53 -7.03 -3.81
CA TRP A 26 -9.58 -6.90 -2.33
C TRP A 26 -8.66 -7.87 -1.59
N MET A 27 -8.25 -8.96 -2.23
CA MET A 27 -7.39 -10.00 -1.69
C MET A 27 -6.26 -10.30 -2.69
N PRO A 28 -5.36 -9.33 -2.97
CA PRO A 28 -4.38 -9.43 -4.07
C PRO A 28 -3.40 -10.58 -3.92
N TRP A 29 -3.13 -11.06 -2.72
CA TRP A 29 -2.27 -12.23 -2.49
C TRP A 29 -2.78 -13.49 -3.19
N LEU A 30 -4.07 -13.60 -3.48
CA LEU A 30 -4.64 -14.72 -4.23
C LEU A 30 -4.17 -14.77 -5.68
N TYR A 31 -3.75 -13.63 -6.26
CA TYR A 31 -3.21 -13.58 -7.61
C TYR A 31 -2.00 -14.47 -7.78
N PHE A 32 -1.11 -14.49 -6.80
CA PHE A 32 0.13 -15.27 -6.85
C PHE A 32 -0.07 -16.78 -6.63
N SER A 33 -1.26 -17.21 -6.28
CA SER A 33 -1.65 -18.63 -6.12
C SER A 33 -2.65 -19.11 -7.17
N LEU A 34 -2.90 -18.29 -8.21
CA LEU A 34 -3.82 -18.67 -9.28
C LEU A 34 -3.33 -19.90 -10.05
N LYS A 35 -4.25 -20.81 -10.34
CA LYS A 35 -4.00 -21.94 -11.23
C LYS A 35 -3.92 -21.45 -12.69
N GLU A 36 -3.22 -22.17 -13.55
CA GLU A 36 -3.01 -21.84 -14.97
C GLU A 36 -4.32 -21.49 -15.71
N LYS A 37 -5.38 -22.25 -15.47
CA LYS A 37 -6.71 -21.98 -16.07
C LYS A 37 -7.27 -20.57 -15.76
N HIS A 38 -6.81 -19.92 -14.69
CA HIS A 38 -7.19 -18.55 -14.33
C HIS A 38 -6.17 -17.53 -14.83
N LEU A 39 -4.90 -17.90 -14.96
CA LEU A 39 -3.86 -17.03 -15.50
C LEU A 39 -4.11 -16.66 -16.97
N VAL A 40 -4.79 -17.49 -17.74
CA VAL A 40 -5.19 -17.22 -19.13
C VAL A 40 -5.94 -15.89 -19.29
N TRP A 41 -6.75 -15.50 -18.31
CA TRP A 41 -7.48 -14.22 -18.33
C TRP A 41 -6.92 -13.20 -17.34
N ALA A 42 -6.36 -13.65 -16.22
CA ALA A 42 -5.88 -12.76 -15.16
C ALA A 42 -4.60 -12.00 -15.56
N LYS A 43 -3.68 -12.68 -16.27
CA LYS A 43 -2.46 -12.05 -16.74
C LYS A 43 -2.73 -10.96 -17.78
N PRO A 44 -3.44 -11.20 -18.91
CA PRO A 44 -3.78 -10.14 -19.86
C PRO A 44 -4.54 -8.96 -19.22
N TRP A 45 -5.42 -9.23 -18.27
CA TRP A 45 -6.13 -8.20 -17.53
C TRP A 45 -5.19 -7.30 -16.71
N GLN A 46 -4.20 -7.89 -16.04
CA GLN A 46 -3.18 -7.12 -15.32
C GLN A 46 -2.22 -6.40 -16.28
N ASP A 47 -1.82 -7.04 -17.37
CA ASP A 47 -0.96 -6.43 -18.39
C ASP A 47 -1.63 -5.14 -18.96
N GLU A 48 -2.96 -5.15 -19.20
CA GLU A 48 -3.71 -3.99 -19.68
C GLU A 48 -3.76 -2.85 -18.65
N ILE A 49 -4.06 -3.15 -17.38
CA ILE A 49 -4.08 -2.16 -16.30
C ILE A 49 -2.70 -1.51 -16.14
N GLN A 50 -1.65 -2.32 -16.06
CA GLN A 50 -0.29 -1.82 -15.84
C GLN A 50 0.22 -1.03 -17.04
N ALA A 51 -0.05 -1.48 -18.26
CA ALA A 51 0.30 -0.73 -19.49
C ALA A 51 -0.41 0.63 -19.53
N THR A 52 -1.69 0.69 -19.15
CA THR A 52 -2.44 1.94 -19.09
C THR A 52 -1.83 2.92 -18.08
N LEU A 53 -1.52 2.44 -16.87
CA LEU A 53 -0.87 3.27 -15.85
C LEU A 53 0.48 3.80 -16.32
N CYS A 54 1.35 2.95 -16.86
CA CYS A 54 2.65 3.35 -17.36
C CYS A 54 2.58 4.32 -18.58
N SER A 55 1.47 4.34 -19.30
CA SER A 55 1.27 5.25 -20.45
C SER A 55 0.75 6.62 -20.05
N LEU A 56 0.05 6.72 -18.93
CA LEU A 56 -0.61 7.96 -18.47
C LEU A 56 0.17 8.67 -17.37
N GLU A 57 0.92 7.95 -16.59
CA GLU A 57 1.60 8.42 -15.39
C GLU A 57 3.10 8.07 -15.42
N THR A 58 3.93 8.78 -14.67
CA THR A 58 5.36 8.42 -14.54
C THR A 58 5.54 7.25 -13.54
N VAL A 59 4.91 6.11 -13.87
CA VAL A 59 4.93 4.88 -13.06
C VAL A 59 5.81 3.84 -13.73
N ASN A 60 6.68 3.21 -12.94
CA ASN A 60 7.51 2.08 -13.36
C ASN A 60 7.15 0.85 -12.52
N ILE A 61 6.74 -0.23 -13.14
CA ILE A 61 6.25 -1.44 -12.49
C ILE A 61 7.18 -2.59 -12.83
N GLY A 62 7.69 -3.28 -11.80
CA GLY A 62 8.50 -4.48 -11.96
C GLY A 62 7.70 -5.69 -12.43
N GLU A 63 8.36 -6.83 -12.53
CA GLU A 63 7.75 -8.06 -13.03
C GLU A 63 6.77 -8.69 -12.01
N HIS A 64 5.76 -9.39 -12.55
CA HIS A 64 4.79 -10.17 -11.76
C HIS A 64 4.06 -9.36 -10.66
N CYS A 65 3.83 -8.08 -10.87
CA CYS A 65 3.05 -7.26 -9.95
C CYS A 65 1.53 -7.44 -10.14
N PHE A 66 0.78 -7.13 -9.10
CA PHE A 66 -0.68 -7.02 -9.15
C PHE A 66 -1.11 -5.61 -8.70
N ILE A 67 -1.93 -4.96 -9.51
CA ILE A 67 -2.53 -3.66 -9.17
C ILE A 67 -4.04 -3.77 -9.38
N ALA A 68 -4.79 -3.50 -8.31
CA ALA A 68 -6.24 -3.45 -8.40
C ALA A 68 -6.69 -2.29 -9.31
N PRO A 69 -7.69 -2.49 -10.19
CA PRO A 69 -8.18 -1.42 -11.06
C PRO A 69 -8.79 -0.23 -10.30
N GLU A 70 -9.17 -0.44 -9.05
CA GLU A 70 -9.70 0.60 -8.15
C GLU A 70 -8.60 1.39 -7.43
N ALA A 71 -7.33 1.01 -7.56
CA ALA A 71 -6.22 1.75 -6.99
C ALA A 71 -5.92 3.01 -7.83
N GLN A 72 -5.68 4.12 -7.15
CA GLN A 72 -5.38 5.43 -7.72
C GLN A 72 -3.88 5.71 -7.56
N LEU A 73 -3.12 5.63 -8.64
CA LEU A 73 -1.69 5.95 -8.66
C LEU A 73 -1.49 7.22 -9.48
N PHE A 74 -1.05 8.29 -8.82
CA PHE A 74 -0.75 9.57 -9.46
C PHE A 74 0.73 9.88 -9.35
N ALA A 75 1.37 10.06 -10.50
CA ALA A 75 2.81 10.27 -10.63
C ALA A 75 3.12 11.18 -11.79
N GLU A 76 3.47 12.43 -11.51
CA GLU A 76 3.95 13.38 -12.50
C GLU A 76 5.49 13.41 -12.60
N PRO A 77 6.08 14.04 -13.62
CA PRO A 77 7.53 14.14 -13.76
C PRO A 77 8.24 14.65 -12.49
N ASN A 78 9.28 13.94 -12.06
CA ASN A 78 10.02 14.13 -10.81
C ASN A 78 9.27 13.69 -9.53
N ARG A 79 8.09 13.10 -9.68
CA ARG A 79 7.33 12.51 -8.57
C ARG A 79 6.91 11.08 -8.92
N ASP A 80 7.83 10.33 -9.50
CA ASP A 80 7.61 8.99 -10.03
C ASP A 80 7.17 8.00 -8.95
N ILE A 81 6.36 7.02 -9.34
CA ILE A 81 6.12 5.82 -8.55
C ILE A 81 6.93 4.68 -9.17
N ARG A 82 7.82 4.09 -8.39
CA ARG A 82 8.64 2.94 -8.81
C ARG A 82 8.32 1.74 -7.94
N MET A 83 8.02 0.63 -8.58
CA MET A 83 7.70 -0.64 -7.93
C MET A 83 8.71 -1.71 -8.33
N GLY A 84 9.25 -2.41 -7.35
CA GLY A 84 10.02 -3.64 -7.58
C GLY A 84 9.15 -4.80 -8.08
N ASN A 85 9.71 -5.99 -8.11
CA ASN A 85 9.04 -7.19 -8.59
C ASN A 85 8.06 -7.76 -7.54
N ARG A 86 7.04 -8.47 -8.00
CA ARG A 86 6.08 -9.21 -7.18
C ARG A 86 5.37 -8.34 -6.11
N CYS A 87 5.25 -7.05 -6.37
CA CYS A 87 4.48 -6.14 -5.53
C CYS A 87 2.98 -6.30 -5.75
N MET A 88 2.20 -5.97 -4.73
CA MET A 88 0.74 -5.93 -4.86
C MET A 88 0.14 -4.68 -4.20
N ILE A 89 -0.79 -4.06 -4.93
CA ILE A 89 -1.60 -2.93 -4.47
C ILE A 89 -3.07 -3.32 -4.58
N ALA A 90 -3.76 -3.34 -3.45
CA ALA A 90 -5.18 -3.70 -3.37
C ALA A 90 -6.11 -2.53 -3.74
N ALA A 91 -7.41 -2.80 -3.75
CA ALA A 91 -8.45 -1.83 -4.07
C ALA A 91 -8.45 -0.60 -3.18
N ASP A 92 -8.95 0.51 -3.69
CA ASP A 92 -9.18 1.78 -2.98
C ASP A 92 -7.91 2.38 -2.34
N CYS A 93 -6.72 2.01 -2.82
CA CYS A 93 -5.48 2.67 -2.43
C CYS A 93 -5.30 3.97 -3.21
N PHE A 94 -4.85 5.02 -2.53
CA PHE A 94 -4.41 6.29 -3.11
C PHE A 94 -2.90 6.44 -2.91
N LEU A 95 -2.13 6.50 -3.99
CA LEU A 95 -0.69 6.69 -3.97
C LEU A 95 -0.33 7.90 -4.83
N HIS A 96 0.22 8.94 -4.20
CA HIS A 96 0.73 10.14 -4.88
C HIS A 96 2.25 10.20 -4.70
N GLY A 97 2.97 10.16 -5.81
CA GLY A 97 4.44 10.14 -5.83
C GLY A 97 5.11 11.35 -5.16
N PRO A 98 6.44 11.31 -4.90
CA PRO A 98 7.33 10.22 -5.27
C PRO A 98 7.25 9.04 -4.29
N ILE A 99 7.17 7.83 -4.80
CA ILE A 99 7.10 6.61 -3.98
C ILE A 99 8.00 5.53 -4.61
N THR A 100 8.82 4.88 -3.80
CA THR A 100 9.63 3.74 -4.23
C THR A 100 9.32 2.52 -3.37
N LEU A 101 8.92 1.43 -4.00
CA LEU A 101 8.67 0.12 -3.39
C LEU A 101 9.77 -0.84 -3.81
N GLY A 102 10.38 -1.52 -2.85
CA GLY A 102 11.25 -2.67 -3.12
C GLY A 102 10.47 -3.87 -3.64
N ASP A 103 11.13 -5.02 -3.76
CA ASP A 103 10.50 -6.26 -4.21
C ASP A 103 9.54 -6.84 -3.16
N GLU A 104 8.50 -7.53 -3.61
CA GLU A 104 7.56 -8.26 -2.75
C GLU A 104 6.83 -7.40 -1.70
N VAL A 105 6.69 -6.10 -1.94
CA VAL A 105 5.90 -5.20 -1.08
C VAL A 105 4.40 -5.44 -1.30
N ALA A 106 3.66 -5.55 -0.18
CA ALA A 106 2.22 -5.72 -0.21
C ALA A 106 1.51 -4.55 0.45
N ILE A 107 0.63 -3.87 -0.29
CA ILE A 107 -0.23 -2.78 0.18
C ILE A 107 -1.68 -3.25 0.11
N ASN A 108 -2.32 -3.42 1.28
CA ASN A 108 -3.72 -3.80 1.36
C ASN A 108 -4.65 -2.61 1.13
N HIS A 109 -5.94 -2.89 0.99
CA HIS A 109 -6.94 -1.94 0.53
C HIS A 109 -7.08 -0.70 1.41
N GLY A 110 -7.50 0.40 0.80
CA GLY A 110 -7.84 1.65 1.49
C GLY A 110 -6.63 2.42 2.05
N CYS A 111 -5.40 2.09 1.65
CA CYS A 111 -4.22 2.83 2.06
C CYS A 111 -4.11 4.17 1.34
N SER A 112 -3.59 5.20 2.04
CA SER A 112 -3.41 6.55 1.50
C SER A 112 -1.99 7.04 1.73
N PHE A 113 -1.22 7.18 0.65
CA PHE A 113 0.18 7.61 0.67
C PHE A 113 0.37 8.88 -0.14
N ASP A 114 0.94 9.91 0.47
CA ASP A 114 1.39 11.10 -0.24
C ASP A 114 2.89 11.32 0.02
N GLY A 115 3.67 11.20 -1.04
CA GLY A 115 5.13 11.31 -1.00
C GLY A 115 5.64 12.71 -0.71
N GLY A 116 4.80 13.73 -0.72
CA GLY A 116 5.24 15.10 -0.56
C GLY A 116 6.26 15.50 -1.63
N ARG A 117 7.35 16.13 -1.21
CA ARG A 117 8.44 16.51 -2.14
C ARG A 117 9.63 15.55 -2.07
N VAL A 118 9.91 14.96 -0.90
CA VAL A 118 11.08 14.11 -0.70
C VAL A 118 10.79 12.64 -1.02
N GLY A 119 9.58 12.19 -0.73
CA GLY A 119 9.11 10.86 -1.10
C GLY A 119 8.95 9.87 0.05
N ILE A 120 8.40 8.72 -0.31
CA ILE A 120 8.25 7.56 0.54
C ILE A 120 9.08 6.42 -0.05
N GLN A 121 9.91 5.79 0.78
CA GLN A 121 10.70 4.60 0.42
C GLN A 121 10.23 3.43 1.29
N ILE A 122 9.92 2.30 0.67
CA ILE A 122 9.46 1.08 1.35
C ILE A 122 10.33 -0.07 0.90
N GLY A 123 11.06 -0.66 1.86
CA GLY A 123 11.95 -1.79 1.63
C GLY A 123 11.22 -3.08 1.28
N SER A 124 11.95 -3.99 0.66
CA SER A 124 11.43 -5.27 0.16
C SER A 124 10.77 -6.10 1.25
N GLN A 125 9.81 -6.95 0.85
CA GLN A 125 9.10 -7.90 1.71
C GLN A 125 8.24 -7.26 2.80
N THR A 126 8.05 -5.94 2.76
CA THR A 126 7.21 -5.21 3.72
C THR A 126 5.73 -5.46 3.46
N ARG A 127 4.97 -5.64 4.55
CA ARG A 127 3.52 -5.89 4.54
C ARG A 127 2.79 -4.72 5.19
N ILE A 128 1.95 -4.05 4.42
CA ILE A 128 1.14 -2.93 4.89
C ILE A 128 -0.32 -3.37 4.90
N ALA A 129 -0.91 -3.36 6.08
CA ALA A 129 -2.30 -3.73 6.28
C ALA A 129 -3.26 -2.64 5.74
N ASN A 130 -4.55 -2.89 5.82
CA ASN A 130 -5.56 -1.98 5.29
C ASN A 130 -5.65 -0.64 6.05
N ASN A 131 -6.04 0.41 5.31
CA ASN A 131 -6.28 1.75 5.82
C ASN A 131 -5.06 2.40 6.52
N VAL A 132 -3.85 2.06 6.11
CA VAL A 132 -2.62 2.72 6.57
C VAL A 132 -2.46 4.05 5.85
N THR A 133 -2.01 5.06 6.59
CA THR A 133 -1.80 6.42 6.08
C THR A 133 -0.34 6.83 6.23
N LEU A 134 0.29 7.23 5.12
CA LEU A 134 1.66 7.76 5.08
C LEU A 134 1.62 9.15 4.44
N TYR A 135 1.93 10.20 5.21
CA TYR A 135 2.03 11.56 4.68
C TYR A 135 3.43 12.11 4.90
N ALA A 136 4.18 12.22 3.80
CA ALA A 136 5.59 12.64 3.81
C ALA A 136 5.74 14.17 3.67
N PHE A 137 4.84 14.93 4.27
CA PHE A 137 4.93 16.39 4.35
C PHE A 137 4.12 16.95 5.53
N ASN A 138 4.39 18.20 5.90
CA ASN A 138 3.62 18.98 6.85
C ASN A 138 3.42 20.41 6.32
N HIS A 139 2.35 21.08 6.74
CA HIS A 139 2.20 22.53 6.54
C HIS A 139 3.07 23.32 7.49
N GLY A 140 3.45 24.53 7.09
CA GLY A 140 4.04 25.51 8.02
C GLY A 140 3.03 25.88 9.10
N MET A 141 3.52 26.08 10.34
CA MET A 141 2.67 26.32 11.53
C MET A 141 3.08 27.58 12.28
N ALA A 142 3.71 28.56 11.62
CA ALA A 142 4.04 29.84 12.24
C ALA A 142 2.75 30.59 12.63
N PRO A 143 2.65 31.15 13.84
CA PRO A 143 1.39 31.69 14.35
C PRO A 143 0.97 33.03 13.72
N ASP A 144 1.89 33.74 13.10
CA ASP A 144 1.72 35.06 12.51
C ASP A 144 1.22 35.04 11.06
N THR A 145 1.14 33.86 10.44
CA THR A 145 0.75 33.70 9.04
C THR A 145 -0.29 32.58 8.90
N PRO A 146 -1.39 32.77 8.16
CA PRO A 146 -2.35 31.70 7.90
C PRO A 146 -1.71 30.46 7.27
N ILE A 147 -2.12 29.27 7.69
CA ILE A 147 -1.51 27.98 7.25
C ILE A 147 -1.48 27.86 5.72
N TYR A 148 -2.54 28.27 5.01
CA TYR A 148 -2.61 28.14 3.54
C TYR A 148 -1.60 29.01 2.78
N GLN A 149 -1.04 30.03 3.44
CA GLN A 149 0.00 30.91 2.87
C GLN A 149 1.41 30.43 3.19
N GLN A 150 1.57 29.44 4.06
CA GLN A 150 2.87 28.89 4.44
C GLN A 150 3.27 27.75 3.52
N ALA A 151 4.54 27.67 3.20
CA ALA A 151 5.08 26.59 2.41
C ALA A 151 4.96 25.25 3.17
N ALA A 152 4.61 24.19 2.45
CA ALA A 152 4.70 22.84 2.98
C ALA A 152 6.16 22.39 3.10
N ASN A 153 6.47 21.67 4.17
CA ASN A 153 7.77 21.06 4.44
C ASN A 153 7.68 19.55 4.23
N SER A 154 8.69 18.95 3.63
CA SER A 154 8.76 17.50 3.40
C SER A 154 10.17 17.02 3.76
N LYS A 155 10.24 15.97 4.60
CA LYS A 155 11.46 15.27 5.00
C LYS A 155 11.51 13.86 4.43
N GLY A 156 10.35 13.34 4.03
CA GLY A 156 10.19 11.99 3.53
C GLY A 156 9.90 10.97 4.63
N ILE A 157 9.53 9.76 4.20
CA ILE A 157 9.33 8.59 5.06
C ILE A 157 10.18 7.45 4.51
N VAL A 158 10.90 6.76 5.39
CA VAL A 158 11.68 5.57 5.05
C VAL A 158 11.17 4.39 5.87
N ILE A 159 10.77 3.31 5.21
CA ILE A 159 10.38 2.05 5.83
C ILE A 159 11.36 0.97 5.35
N GLY A 160 11.98 0.27 6.28
CA GLY A 160 12.94 -0.80 6.01
C GLY A 160 12.33 -2.03 5.36
N LYS A 161 13.14 -3.07 5.21
CA LYS A 161 12.72 -4.38 4.67
C LYS A 161 12.05 -5.24 5.74
N ASP A 162 11.18 -6.16 5.30
CA ASP A 162 10.49 -7.14 6.16
C ASP A 162 9.78 -6.47 7.37
N VAL A 163 9.18 -5.30 7.14
CA VAL A 163 8.40 -4.55 8.14
C VAL A 163 6.93 -4.96 8.06
N TRP A 164 6.25 -5.02 9.18
CA TRP A 164 4.80 -5.16 9.23
C TRP A 164 4.15 -3.91 9.81
N ILE A 165 3.35 -3.22 9.00
CA ILE A 165 2.52 -2.09 9.41
C ILE A 165 1.09 -2.58 9.61
N GLY A 166 0.61 -2.53 10.86
CA GLY A 166 -0.75 -2.93 11.25
C GLY A 166 -1.82 -1.98 10.68
N ALA A 167 -3.04 -2.51 10.57
CA ALA A 167 -4.17 -1.77 10.00
C ALA A 167 -4.42 -0.44 10.72
N GLN A 168 -4.85 0.58 9.96
CA GLN A 168 -5.18 1.91 10.48
C GLN A 168 -4.01 2.63 11.18
N ALA A 169 -2.77 2.20 10.95
CA ALA A 169 -1.61 2.94 11.44
C ALA A 169 -1.36 4.21 10.59
N GLY A 170 -0.85 5.25 11.23
CA GLY A 170 -0.42 6.48 10.59
C GLY A 170 1.07 6.71 10.82
N ILE A 171 1.81 7.08 9.77
CA ILE A 171 3.22 7.45 9.86
C ILE A 171 3.37 8.88 9.34
N VAL A 172 3.99 9.75 10.15
CA VAL A 172 4.17 11.15 9.82
C VAL A 172 5.49 11.42 9.12
N ASP A 173 5.59 12.57 8.49
CA ASP A 173 6.77 13.06 7.78
C ASP A 173 8.05 13.02 8.63
N GLY A 174 9.15 12.61 8.03
CA GLY A 174 10.49 12.56 8.63
C GLY A 174 10.76 11.31 9.45
N VAL A 175 9.86 10.32 9.48
CA VAL A 175 10.04 9.07 10.24
C VAL A 175 10.80 8.05 9.42
N THR A 176 11.75 7.38 10.08
CA THR A 176 12.41 6.16 9.62
C THR A 176 11.95 4.96 10.45
N ILE A 177 11.46 3.91 9.80
CA ILE A 177 11.15 2.62 10.41
C ILE A 177 12.23 1.62 9.99
N GLY A 178 12.95 1.09 10.97
CA GLY A 178 14.05 0.16 10.75
C GLY A 178 13.62 -1.21 10.21
N ASP A 179 14.58 -1.98 9.74
CA ASP A 179 14.37 -3.32 9.21
C ASP A 179 13.70 -4.24 10.24
N HIS A 180 12.83 -5.11 9.76
CA HIS A 180 12.17 -6.12 10.57
C HIS A 180 11.26 -5.59 11.70
N ALA A 181 10.98 -4.29 11.74
CA ALA A 181 10.10 -3.70 12.76
C ALA A 181 8.62 -4.08 12.55
N VAL A 182 7.85 -3.91 13.63
CA VAL A 182 6.40 -4.12 13.63
C VAL A 182 5.72 -2.88 14.21
N VAL A 183 4.74 -2.35 13.49
CA VAL A 183 3.86 -1.28 13.95
C VAL A 183 2.47 -1.87 14.23
N GLY A 184 2.02 -1.79 15.47
CA GLY A 184 0.72 -2.29 15.89
C GLY A 184 -0.45 -1.55 15.23
N MET A 185 -1.59 -2.22 15.11
CA MET A 185 -2.81 -1.64 14.54
C MET A 185 -3.23 -0.35 15.27
N GLY A 186 -3.69 0.67 14.53
CA GLY A 186 -4.16 1.94 15.06
C GLY A 186 -3.07 2.84 15.66
N SER A 187 -1.80 2.53 15.44
CA SER A 187 -0.68 3.30 15.99
C SER A 187 -0.40 4.55 15.16
N ILE A 188 0.03 5.64 15.82
CA ILE A 188 0.54 6.85 15.16
C ILE A 188 2.03 6.97 15.44
N VAL A 189 2.84 6.72 14.42
CA VAL A 189 4.30 6.75 14.50
C VAL A 189 4.79 8.16 14.22
N THR A 190 5.34 8.81 15.25
CA THR A 190 5.82 10.21 15.21
C THR A 190 7.32 10.34 15.44
N LYS A 191 8.02 9.22 15.64
CA LYS A 191 9.47 9.15 15.85
C LYS A 191 10.01 7.90 15.18
N ASP A 192 11.31 7.90 14.90
CA ASP A 192 12.00 6.75 14.33
C ASP A 192 11.80 5.49 15.17
N VAL A 193 11.68 4.37 14.46
CA VAL A 193 11.49 3.03 15.03
C VAL A 193 12.76 2.22 14.75
N PRO A 194 13.46 1.71 15.79
CA PRO A 194 14.64 0.88 15.60
C PRO A 194 14.34 -0.43 14.86
N ASP A 195 15.40 -1.02 14.27
CA ASP A 195 15.34 -2.37 13.73
C ASP A 195 14.79 -3.35 14.77
N TRP A 196 13.95 -4.28 14.32
CA TRP A 196 13.32 -5.34 15.13
C TRP A 196 12.34 -4.86 16.20
N ALA A 197 12.20 -3.57 16.42
CA ALA A 197 11.29 -3.06 17.46
C ALA A 197 9.82 -3.34 17.11
N ILE A 198 9.04 -3.64 18.14
CA ILE A 198 7.58 -3.68 18.08
C ILE A 198 7.08 -2.41 18.75
N VAL A 199 6.37 -1.57 18.00
CA VAL A 199 5.80 -0.31 18.51
C VAL A 199 4.28 -0.32 18.43
N ALA A 200 3.61 0.34 19.40
CA ALA A 200 2.16 0.52 19.39
C ALA A 200 1.73 1.78 20.13
N GLY A 201 0.50 2.24 19.85
CA GLY A 201 -0.17 3.34 20.53
C GLY A 201 -0.14 4.67 19.75
N ASN A 202 -0.72 5.71 20.36
CA ASN A 202 -0.76 7.08 19.84
C ASN A 202 -0.33 8.08 20.95
N PRO A 203 0.87 8.68 20.86
CA PRO A 203 1.94 8.34 19.92
C PRO A 203 2.51 6.94 20.16
N ALA A 204 3.01 6.30 19.10
CA ALA A 204 3.59 4.95 19.18
C ALA A 204 4.85 4.92 20.06
N LYS A 205 4.96 3.87 20.87
CA LYS A 205 6.12 3.60 21.75
C LYS A 205 6.58 2.17 21.56
N VAL A 206 7.86 1.91 21.81
CA VAL A 206 8.41 0.56 21.81
C VAL A 206 7.74 -0.25 22.94
N ILE A 207 7.16 -1.40 22.58
CA ILE A 207 6.49 -2.32 23.50
C ILE A 207 7.12 -3.72 23.50
N GLY A 208 8.12 -3.95 22.67
CA GLY A 208 8.83 -5.21 22.59
C GLY A 208 9.85 -5.26 21.48
N ASP A 209 10.46 -6.41 21.33
CA ASP A 209 11.39 -6.77 20.25
C ASP A 209 10.87 -7.99 19.51
N ARG A 210 10.93 -7.98 18.18
CA ARG A 210 10.43 -9.10 17.36
C ARG A 210 11.25 -10.36 17.55
N ARG A 211 12.52 -10.25 17.91
CA ARG A 211 13.44 -11.36 18.18
C ARG A 211 13.05 -12.17 19.42
N ASP A 212 12.26 -11.57 20.29
CA ASP A 212 11.74 -12.24 21.51
C ASP A 212 10.44 -13.02 21.24
N LYS A 213 9.94 -13.03 20.00
CA LYS A 213 8.73 -13.72 19.59
C LYS A 213 9.11 -15.05 18.93
N SER A 214 8.98 -16.12 19.66
CA SER A 214 9.14 -17.52 19.21
C SER A 214 7.79 -18.12 18.83
#